data_b2812ad3728eb66c6b3afcc303a39ecd
#
_entry.id   b2812ad3728eb66c6b3afcc303a39ecd
#
_cell.length_a   1.000
_cell.length_b   1.000
_cell.length_c   1.000
_cell.angle_alpha   90.00
_cell.angle_beta   90.00
_cell.angle_gamma   90.00
#
_symmetry.space_group_name_H-M   'P 1'
#
loop_
_entity.id
_entity.type
_entity.pdbx_description
1 polymer ?
#
loop_
_entity_poly.entity_id
_entity_poly.type
_entity_poly.pdbx_seq_one_letter_code
_entity_poly.pdbx_strand_id
1 'polypeptide(L)'
;RDTDRSRGLGDVYKRQMNSCIAGQHHHTFLYSGWEAHTDGNPLTHCILRGALNKHGQSISNYHYEDLRLLADTYKKFNLVNHACIVDANHNNSGKKFIEQPRIVKEIIHSRNYDSEIKNLVKGVMVESYIEDGNQPVDGGCYGKSITDPCLGWDKTERLLKEVADLL
;
A
#
# COMPACT_ATOMS: atom_id res chain seq x y z
N ARG A 1 -12.02 -10.04 24.61
CA ARG A 1 -11.30 -11.32 24.48
C ARG A 1 -11.19 -11.69 23.01
N ASP A 2 -10.35 -10.96 22.27
CA ASP A 2 -9.91 -11.37 20.95
C ASP A 2 -8.59 -12.13 21.12
N THR A 3 -8.73 -13.33 21.65
CA THR A 3 -7.65 -14.29 21.71
C THR A 3 -7.67 -15.08 20.40
N ASP A 4 -6.53 -15.06 19.73
CA ASP A 4 -6.07 -16.12 18.82
C ASP A 4 -6.81 -16.28 17.49
N ARG A 5 -6.97 -15.19 16.74
CA ARG A 5 -7.24 -15.30 15.32
C ARG A 5 -5.92 -15.17 14.58
N SER A 6 -5.47 -16.28 14.01
CA SER A 6 -4.40 -16.32 13.03
C SER A 6 -4.63 -15.21 11.99
N ARG A 7 -3.84 -14.15 12.05
CA ARG A 7 -3.94 -13.02 11.12
C ARG A 7 -3.15 -13.36 9.85
N GLY A 8 -3.64 -14.35 9.11
CA GLY A 8 -3.12 -14.63 7.79
C GLY A 8 -3.44 -13.50 6.81
N LEU A 9 -2.71 -13.42 5.69
CA LEU A 9 -2.92 -12.41 4.64
C LEU A 9 -4.38 -12.39 4.15
N GLY A 10 -5.07 -13.53 4.10
CA GLY A 10 -6.48 -13.62 3.72
C GLY A 10 -7.42 -12.82 4.63
N ASP A 11 -7.17 -12.79 5.94
CA ASP A 11 -7.96 -11.98 6.89
C ASP A 11 -7.67 -10.48 6.73
N VAL A 12 -6.44 -10.11 6.34
CA VAL A 12 -6.08 -8.72 6.05
C VAL A 12 -6.87 -8.23 4.84
N TYR A 13 -6.88 -8.98 3.75
CA TYR A 13 -7.63 -8.62 2.53
C TYR A 13 -9.12 -8.52 2.78
N LYS A 14 -9.71 -9.48 3.50
CA LYS A 14 -11.13 -9.43 3.85
C LYS A 14 -11.51 -8.18 4.63
N ARG A 15 -10.68 -7.77 5.60
CA ARG A 15 -10.92 -6.54 6.36
C ARG A 15 -10.77 -5.29 5.51
N GLN A 16 -9.77 -5.25 4.63
CA GLN A 16 -9.60 -4.14 3.69
C GLN A 16 -10.80 -4.02 2.74
N MET A 17 -11.30 -5.14 2.19
CA MET A 17 -12.49 -5.13 1.34
C MET A 17 -13.71 -4.64 2.11
N ASN A 18 -13.94 -5.10 3.33
CA ASN A 18 -15.04 -4.63 4.16
C ASN A 18 -14.95 -3.13 4.46
N SER A 19 -13.73 -2.61 4.67
CA SER A 19 -13.50 -1.18 4.87
C SER A 19 -13.78 -0.37 3.60
N CYS A 20 -13.38 -0.88 2.43
CA CYS A 20 -13.70 -0.25 1.13
C CYS A 20 -15.20 -0.22 0.88
N ILE A 21 -15.91 -1.33 1.16
CA ILE A 21 -17.38 -1.41 1.06
C ILE A 21 -18.01 -0.37 1.99
N ALA A 22 -17.63 -0.36 3.26
CA ALA A 22 -18.17 0.59 4.23
C ALA A 22 -17.93 2.04 3.80
N GLY A 23 -16.73 2.36 3.27
CA GLY A 23 -16.41 3.68 2.78
C GLY A 23 -17.20 4.10 1.53
N GLN A 24 -17.68 3.15 0.71
CA GLN A 24 -18.50 3.42 -0.46
C GLN A 24 -19.98 3.66 -0.13
N HIS A 25 -20.44 3.21 1.05
CA HIS A 25 -21.83 3.41 1.46
C HIS A 25 -22.07 4.80 2.05
N HIS A 26 -23.29 5.28 1.89
CA HIS A 26 -23.77 6.47 2.59
C HIS A 26 -23.86 6.22 4.08
N HIS A 27 -23.65 7.27 4.86
CA HIS A 27 -23.77 7.25 6.30
C HIS A 27 -24.59 8.43 6.81
N THR A 28 -25.40 8.19 7.84
CA THR A 28 -26.11 9.22 8.57
C THR A 28 -25.64 9.22 10.02
N PHE A 29 -25.22 10.35 10.55
CA PHE A 29 -24.72 10.48 11.91
C PHE A 29 -24.92 11.89 12.47
N LEU A 30 -24.86 12.02 13.79
CA LEU A 30 -24.94 13.32 14.45
C LEU A 30 -23.55 13.93 14.58
N TYR A 31 -23.40 15.15 14.08
CA TYR A 31 -22.17 15.92 14.18
C TYR A 31 -22.47 17.33 14.68
N SER A 32 -21.91 17.70 15.85
CA SER A 32 -22.09 19.02 16.47
C SER A 32 -23.55 19.50 16.53
N GLY A 33 -24.48 18.57 16.86
CA GLY A 33 -25.91 18.88 16.94
C GLY A 33 -26.68 18.87 15.62
N TRP A 34 -26.00 18.60 14.49
CA TRP A 34 -26.59 18.46 13.16
C TRP A 34 -26.68 16.99 12.76
N GLU A 35 -27.74 16.62 12.06
CA GLU A 35 -27.78 15.35 11.36
C GLU A 35 -27.06 15.51 10.02
N ALA A 36 -25.93 14.80 9.88
CA ALA A 36 -25.10 14.81 8.68
C ALA A 36 -25.38 13.56 7.83
N HIS A 37 -25.56 13.74 6.55
CA HIS A 37 -25.69 12.68 5.55
C HIS A 37 -24.51 12.73 4.62
N THR A 38 -23.87 11.58 4.35
CA THR A 38 -22.79 11.44 3.38
C THR A 38 -23.21 10.52 2.25
N ASP A 39 -22.73 10.78 1.03
CA ASP A 39 -23.02 9.94 -0.14
C ASP A 39 -22.13 8.71 -0.26
N GLY A 40 -21.14 8.58 0.64
CA GLY A 40 -20.05 7.61 0.53
C GLY A 40 -18.94 8.09 -0.41
N ASN A 41 -17.87 7.31 -0.49
CA ASN A 41 -16.74 7.60 -1.38
C ASN A 41 -16.53 6.45 -2.38
N PRO A 42 -16.98 6.59 -3.64
CA PRO A 42 -16.82 5.55 -4.65
C PRO A 42 -15.36 5.26 -5.01
N LEU A 43 -14.42 6.15 -4.64
CA LEU A 43 -13.00 6.02 -4.94
C LEU A 43 -12.21 5.27 -3.88
N THR A 44 -12.85 4.75 -2.83
CA THR A 44 -12.14 3.93 -1.82
C THR A 44 -11.43 2.76 -2.48
N HIS A 45 -10.22 2.49 -2.03
CA HIS A 45 -9.36 1.45 -2.59
C HIS A 45 -8.42 0.86 -1.53
N CYS A 46 -7.81 -0.26 -1.84
CA CYS A 46 -6.83 -0.89 -0.97
C CYS A 46 -5.43 -0.32 -1.14
N ILE A 47 -4.67 -0.33 -0.05
CA ILE A 47 -3.22 -0.15 -0.06
C ILE A 47 -2.56 -1.41 0.47
N LEU A 48 -1.64 -1.99 -0.31
CA LEU A 48 -0.83 -3.13 0.11
C LEU A 48 0.50 -2.62 0.66
N ARG A 49 0.69 -2.73 1.97
CA ARG A 49 1.92 -2.30 2.66
C ARG A 49 2.62 -3.42 3.43
N GLY A 50 2.27 -4.68 3.12
CA GLY A 50 2.68 -5.83 3.90
C GLY A 50 1.96 -5.93 5.25
N ALA A 51 2.40 -6.86 6.06
CA ALA A 51 1.86 -7.12 7.38
C ALA A 51 2.96 -7.57 8.35
N LEU A 52 2.65 -7.55 9.64
CA LEU A 52 3.45 -8.24 10.66
C LEU A 52 2.74 -9.54 11.03
N ASN A 53 3.50 -10.63 11.13
CA ASN A 53 2.98 -11.87 11.68
C ASN A 53 2.95 -11.81 13.23
N LYS A 54 2.44 -12.88 13.85
CA LYS A 54 2.37 -12.98 15.32
C LYS A 54 3.73 -12.97 16.04
N HIS A 55 4.82 -13.16 15.31
CA HIS A 55 6.19 -13.14 15.81
C HIS A 55 6.88 -11.78 15.53
N GLY A 56 6.18 -10.79 15.00
CA GLY A 56 6.74 -9.47 14.67
C GLY A 56 7.58 -9.44 13.39
N GLN A 57 7.54 -10.49 12.57
CA GLN A 57 8.26 -10.54 11.31
C GLN A 57 7.43 -9.89 10.19
N SER A 58 8.09 -9.11 9.33
CA SER A 58 7.47 -8.53 8.15
C SER A 58 7.12 -9.62 7.13
N ILE A 59 5.89 -9.56 6.63
CA ILE A 59 5.38 -10.39 5.53
C ILE A 59 5.02 -9.43 4.40
N SER A 60 5.65 -9.61 3.25
CA SER A 60 5.33 -8.86 2.03
C SER A 60 3.99 -9.32 1.44
N ASN A 61 3.37 -8.43 0.64
CA ASN A 61 2.13 -8.73 -0.08
C ASN A 61 2.06 -7.99 -1.44
N TYR A 62 3.19 -7.93 -2.15
CA TYR A 62 3.33 -7.29 -3.46
C TYR A 62 3.72 -8.27 -4.58
N HIS A 63 3.98 -9.54 -4.25
CA HIS A 63 4.34 -10.54 -5.25
C HIS A 63 3.18 -10.85 -6.19
N TYR A 64 3.49 -11.45 -7.33
CA TYR A 64 2.49 -11.78 -8.36
C TYR A 64 1.26 -12.52 -7.77
N GLU A 65 1.49 -13.51 -6.93
CA GLU A 65 0.45 -14.33 -6.32
C GLU A 65 -0.45 -13.52 -5.37
N ASP A 66 0.14 -12.57 -4.64
CA ASP A 66 -0.60 -11.67 -3.75
C ASP A 66 -1.52 -10.73 -4.55
N LEU A 67 -0.99 -10.17 -5.63
CA LEU A 67 -1.73 -9.28 -6.51
C LEU A 67 -2.87 -10.02 -7.24
N ARG A 68 -2.64 -11.26 -7.67
CA ARG A 68 -3.67 -12.14 -8.23
C ARG A 68 -4.76 -12.44 -7.22
N LEU A 69 -4.39 -12.84 -6.01
CA LEU A 69 -5.34 -13.11 -4.93
C LEU A 69 -6.21 -11.88 -4.63
N LEU A 70 -5.60 -10.69 -4.63
CA LEU A 70 -6.34 -9.45 -4.43
C LEU A 70 -7.31 -9.17 -5.58
N ALA A 71 -6.88 -9.36 -6.84
CA ALA A 71 -7.74 -9.18 -8.02
C ALA A 71 -8.96 -10.10 -7.97
N ASP A 72 -8.76 -11.37 -7.63
CA ASP A 72 -9.85 -12.33 -7.46
C ASP A 72 -10.77 -11.98 -6.28
N THR A 73 -10.22 -11.38 -5.24
CA THR A 73 -10.99 -10.92 -4.09
C THR A 73 -11.86 -9.72 -4.47
N TYR A 74 -11.34 -8.74 -5.21
CA TYR A 74 -12.12 -7.60 -5.69
C TYR A 74 -13.34 -8.04 -6.53
N LYS A 75 -13.16 -9.03 -7.41
CA LYS A 75 -14.27 -9.59 -8.22
C LYS A 75 -15.40 -10.15 -7.35
N LYS A 76 -15.03 -10.83 -6.25
CA LYS A 76 -16.02 -11.43 -5.32
C LYS A 76 -16.84 -10.40 -4.56
N PHE A 77 -16.27 -9.22 -4.27
CA PHE A 77 -16.94 -8.18 -3.50
C PHE A 77 -17.69 -7.14 -4.35
N ASN A 78 -17.59 -7.21 -5.68
CA ASN A 78 -18.28 -6.32 -6.62
C ASN A 78 -18.14 -4.83 -6.26
N LEU A 79 -16.92 -4.41 -5.91
CA LEU A 79 -16.62 -3.02 -5.57
C LEU A 79 -16.66 -2.14 -6.82
N VAL A 80 -17.14 -0.90 -6.68
CA VAL A 80 -17.24 0.07 -7.79
C VAL A 80 -15.86 0.45 -8.32
N ASN A 81 -14.87 0.63 -7.42
CA ASN A 81 -13.52 1.04 -7.79
C ASN A 81 -12.55 -0.14 -7.62
N HIS A 82 -12.17 -0.76 -8.74
CA HIS A 82 -11.15 -1.82 -8.76
C HIS A 82 -9.77 -1.18 -8.82
N ALA A 83 -9.29 -0.70 -7.67
CA ALA A 83 -8.01 -0.03 -7.56
C ALA A 83 -7.23 -0.50 -6.33
N CYS A 84 -5.92 -0.57 -6.50
CA CYS A 84 -4.96 -0.85 -5.44
C CYS A 84 -3.72 0.01 -5.65
N ILE A 85 -3.18 0.54 -4.56
CA ILE A 85 -1.84 1.13 -4.50
C ILE A 85 -0.94 0.15 -3.75
N VAL A 86 0.28 -0.05 -4.23
CA VAL A 86 1.26 -0.91 -3.56
C VAL A 86 2.36 -0.04 -2.95
N ASP A 87 2.50 -0.13 -1.66
CA ASP A 87 3.54 0.54 -0.89
C ASP A 87 4.84 -0.28 -0.97
N ALA A 88 5.87 0.29 -1.57
CA ALA A 88 7.15 -0.37 -1.77
C ALA A 88 8.06 -0.35 -0.53
N ASN A 89 7.67 0.37 0.53
CA ASN A 89 8.42 0.44 1.80
C ASN A 89 7.76 -0.41 2.90
N HIS A 90 7.72 0.06 4.14
CA HIS A 90 7.12 -0.55 5.31
C HIS A 90 7.41 -2.07 5.42
N ASN A 91 6.39 -2.90 5.61
CA ASN A 91 6.58 -4.33 5.74
C ASN A 91 6.90 -5.03 4.41
N ASN A 92 6.60 -4.41 3.27
CA ASN A 92 6.97 -4.93 1.96
C ASN A 92 8.47 -4.94 1.72
N SER A 93 9.19 -3.94 2.25
CA SER A 93 10.66 -3.88 2.23
C SER A 93 11.31 -4.39 3.51
N GLY A 94 10.53 -4.73 4.54
CA GLY A 94 11.02 -4.96 5.90
C GLY A 94 11.72 -3.71 6.46
N LYS A 95 11.24 -2.51 6.08
CA LYS A 95 11.80 -1.19 6.41
C LYS A 95 13.23 -0.94 5.87
N LYS A 96 13.63 -1.70 4.86
CA LYS A 96 14.89 -1.51 4.13
C LYS A 96 14.65 -0.62 2.92
N PHE A 97 14.79 0.69 3.08
CA PHE A 97 14.47 1.68 2.05
C PHE A 97 15.14 1.42 0.69
N ILE A 98 16.33 0.83 0.71
CA ILE A 98 17.09 0.49 -0.51
C ILE A 98 16.41 -0.59 -1.38
N GLU A 99 15.48 -1.36 -0.82
CA GLU A 99 14.73 -2.38 -1.54
C GLU A 99 13.58 -1.81 -2.39
N GLN A 100 13.15 -0.58 -2.12
CA GLN A 100 12.01 0.02 -2.80
C GLN A 100 12.13 0.00 -4.33
N PRO A 101 13.29 0.33 -4.96
CA PRO A 101 13.43 0.27 -6.43
C PRO A 101 13.22 -1.14 -7.00
N ARG A 102 13.73 -2.17 -6.32
CA ARG A 102 13.53 -3.56 -6.74
C ARG A 102 12.06 -3.95 -6.68
N ILE A 103 11.40 -3.61 -5.57
CA ILE A 103 9.98 -3.92 -5.34
C ILE A 103 9.10 -3.25 -6.40
N VAL A 104 9.35 -1.97 -6.69
CA VAL A 104 8.60 -1.24 -7.73
C VAL A 104 8.73 -1.92 -9.09
N LYS A 105 9.95 -2.33 -9.48
CA LYS A 105 10.18 -3.03 -10.75
C LYS A 105 9.47 -4.37 -10.82
N GLU A 106 9.44 -5.13 -9.73
CA GLU A 106 8.71 -6.39 -9.64
C GLU A 106 7.20 -6.19 -9.81
N ILE A 107 6.64 -5.15 -9.19
CA ILE A 107 5.23 -4.79 -9.35
C ILE A 107 4.91 -4.42 -10.80
N ILE A 108 5.75 -3.62 -11.45
CA ILE A 108 5.58 -3.23 -12.86
C ILE A 108 5.70 -4.44 -13.77
N HIS A 109 6.65 -5.33 -13.51
CA HIS A 109 6.78 -6.60 -14.25
C HIS A 109 5.48 -7.42 -14.16
N SER A 110 4.92 -7.58 -12.95
CA SER A 110 3.65 -8.29 -12.75
C SER A 110 2.48 -7.61 -13.48
N ARG A 111 2.42 -6.27 -13.49
CA ARG A 111 1.42 -5.51 -14.26
C ARG A 111 1.54 -5.74 -15.77
N ASN A 112 2.75 -5.79 -16.29
CA ASN A 112 3.00 -5.98 -17.72
C ASN A 112 2.73 -7.42 -18.16
N TYR A 113 2.88 -8.38 -17.24
CA TYR A 113 2.62 -9.80 -17.49
C TYR A 113 1.14 -10.15 -17.44
N ASP A 114 0.35 -9.52 -16.56
CA ASP A 114 -1.06 -9.87 -16.29
C ASP A 114 -1.98 -8.64 -16.41
N SER A 115 -2.92 -8.72 -17.34
CA SER A 115 -3.86 -7.64 -17.62
C SER A 115 -4.81 -7.34 -16.44
N GLU A 116 -5.15 -8.32 -15.62
CA GLU A 116 -6.00 -8.11 -14.44
C GLU A 116 -5.24 -7.37 -13.34
N ILE A 117 -3.97 -7.73 -13.13
CA ILE A 117 -3.07 -6.99 -12.23
C ILE A 117 -2.87 -5.56 -12.77
N LYS A 118 -2.68 -5.40 -14.08
CA LYS A 118 -2.58 -4.08 -14.72
C LYS A 118 -3.81 -3.21 -14.47
N ASN A 119 -5.00 -3.83 -14.53
CA ASN A 119 -6.26 -3.14 -14.27
C ASN A 119 -6.47 -2.81 -12.80
N LEU A 120 -5.95 -3.62 -11.88
CA LEU A 120 -6.09 -3.45 -10.44
C LEU A 120 -5.08 -2.45 -9.86
N VAL A 121 -3.78 -2.66 -10.14
CA VAL A 121 -2.71 -1.85 -9.56
C VAL A 121 -2.60 -0.53 -10.31
N LYS A 122 -3.03 0.56 -9.67
CA LYS A 122 -3.06 1.90 -10.26
C LYS A 122 -1.82 2.73 -9.95
N GLY A 123 -1.07 2.35 -8.94
CA GLY A 123 0.14 3.07 -8.57
C GLY A 123 0.96 2.37 -7.50
N VAL A 124 2.10 2.96 -7.22
CA VAL A 124 3.01 2.56 -6.14
C VAL A 124 3.27 3.73 -5.21
N MET A 125 3.59 3.44 -3.96
CA MET A 125 4.07 4.42 -2.99
C MET A 125 5.54 4.17 -2.72
N VAL A 126 6.34 5.23 -2.77
CA VAL A 126 7.78 5.22 -2.47
C VAL A 126 8.05 6.27 -1.41
N GLU A 127 8.68 5.89 -0.32
CA GLU A 127 9.16 6.82 0.69
C GLU A 127 10.51 7.38 0.25
N SER A 128 10.51 8.65 -0.09
CA SER A 128 11.66 9.38 -0.63
C SER A 128 11.86 10.69 0.11
N TYR A 129 13.13 11.08 0.25
CA TYR A 129 13.51 12.39 0.76
C TYR A 129 14.78 12.88 0.04
N ILE A 130 15.46 13.94 0.56
CA ILE A 130 16.67 14.44 -0.09
C ILE A 130 17.83 13.47 0.12
N GLU A 131 18.05 13.06 1.40
CA GLU A 131 19.15 12.18 1.79
C GLU A 131 18.66 10.76 2.11
N ASP A 132 19.50 9.77 1.89
CA ASP A 132 19.22 8.36 2.21
C ASP A 132 19.05 8.10 3.70
N GLY A 133 18.12 7.21 4.01
CA GLY A 133 17.94 6.65 5.35
C GLY A 133 17.16 7.57 6.28
N ASN A 134 17.47 7.49 7.56
CA ASN A 134 16.87 8.30 8.60
C ASN A 134 17.89 8.70 9.66
N GLN A 135 17.47 9.61 10.55
CA GLN A 135 18.26 10.13 11.67
C GLN A 135 17.35 10.36 12.88
N PRO A 136 17.90 10.51 14.10
CA PRO A 136 17.16 11.00 15.24
C PRO A 136 16.64 12.41 14.99
N VAL A 137 15.65 12.88 15.78
CA VAL A 137 15.06 14.22 15.65
C VAL A 137 16.11 15.33 15.77
N ASP A 138 17.16 15.09 16.56
CA ASP A 138 18.29 16.01 16.82
C ASP A 138 19.53 15.70 15.95
N GLY A 139 19.38 14.88 14.89
CA GLY A 139 20.50 14.38 14.08
C GLY A 139 21.22 15.43 13.21
N GLY A 140 20.61 16.60 12.98
CA GLY A 140 21.25 17.76 12.35
C GLY A 140 21.54 17.66 10.84
N CYS A 141 21.27 16.55 10.18
CA CYS A 141 21.45 16.42 8.72
C CYS A 141 20.22 16.96 7.99
N TYR A 142 20.38 18.09 7.29
CA TYR A 142 19.31 18.65 6.48
C TYR A 142 18.86 17.68 5.37
N GLY A 143 17.54 17.54 5.21
CA GLY A 143 16.99 16.68 4.14
C GLY A 143 17.01 15.19 4.43
N LYS A 144 17.33 14.77 5.65
CA LYS A 144 17.27 13.38 6.10
C LYS A 144 16.02 13.13 6.96
N SER A 145 15.29 12.06 6.69
CA SER A 145 14.07 11.70 7.43
C SER A 145 14.34 11.56 8.93
N ILE A 146 13.40 11.99 9.76
CA ILE A 146 13.40 11.80 11.22
C ILE A 146 12.41 10.71 11.66
N THR A 147 11.80 10.00 10.72
CA THR A 147 10.86 8.90 10.94
C THR A 147 11.36 7.65 10.23
N ASP A 148 10.60 7.07 9.32
CA ASP A 148 11.02 5.88 8.57
C ASP A 148 12.15 6.22 7.58
N PRO A 149 13.08 5.29 7.33
CA PRO A 149 14.20 5.51 6.41
C PRO A 149 13.71 5.64 4.97
N CYS A 150 14.12 6.71 4.31
CA CYS A 150 13.70 7.08 2.97
C CYS A 150 14.80 6.82 1.92
N LEU A 151 14.37 6.63 0.67
CA LEU A 151 15.23 6.63 -0.50
C LEU A 151 15.67 8.07 -0.81
N GLY A 152 16.97 8.33 -0.96
CA GLY A 152 17.50 9.64 -1.32
C GLY A 152 17.10 10.06 -2.74
N TRP A 153 17.17 11.36 -3.01
CA TRP A 153 16.67 11.95 -4.26
C TRP A 153 17.30 11.36 -5.53
N ASP A 154 18.62 11.21 -5.56
CA ASP A 154 19.31 10.67 -6.74
C ASP A 154 18.81 9.27 -7.13
N LYS A 155 18.52 8.44 -6.12
CA LYS A 155 17.99 7.10 -6.34
C LYS A 155 16.51 7.13 -6.75
N THR A 156 15.75 8.06 -6.19
CA THR A 156 14.35 8.29 -6.55
C THR A 156 14.24 8.78 -8.00
N GLU A 157 15.04 9.76 -8.40
CA GLU A 157 15.05 10.26 -9.77
C GLU A 157 15.40 9.13 -10.77
N ARG A 158 16.41 8.33 -10.44
CA ARG A 158 16.76 7.17 -11.26
C ARG A 158 15.61 6.17 -11.36
N LEU A 159 14.97 5.86 -10.23
CA LEU A 159 13.81 4.98 -10.21
C LEU A 159 12.67 5.50 -11.09
N LEU A 160 12.36 6.78 -11.02
CA LEU A 160 11.29 7.38 -11.84
C LEU A 160 11.60 7.27 -13.35
N LYS A 161 12.86 7.50 -13.76
CA LYS A 161 13.28 7.31 -15.15
C LYS A 161 13.15 5.85 -15.59
N GLU A 162 13.64 4.91 -14.77
CA GLU A 162 13.53 3.48 -15.05
C GLU A 162 12.08 3.01 -15.13
N VAL A 163 11.20 3.54 -14.27
CA VAL A 163 9.75 3.26 -14.31
C VAL A 163 9.12 3.78 -15.60
N ALA A 164 9.49 4.98 -16.03
CA ALA A 164 8.95 5.55 -17.27
C ALA A 164 9.34 4.71 -18.50
N ASP A 165 10.54 4.11 -18.50
CA ASP A 165 11.01 3.23 -19.58
C ASP A 165 10.31 1.85 -19.58
N LEU A 166 9.72 1.44 -18.45
CA LEU A 166 9.06 0.13 -18.27
C LEU A 166 7.54 0.16 -18.50
N LEU A 167 6.91 1.34 -18.55
CA LEU A 167 5.45 1.53 -18.72
C LEU A 167 5.06 1.63 -20.20
#